data_b275a42b8f07aa2c91a79fc32cfe2554
#
_entry.id   b275a42b8f07aa2c91a79fc32cfe2554
#
_cell.length_a   1.000
_cell.length_b   1.000
_cell.length_c   1.000
_cell.angle_alpha   90.00
_cell.angle_beta   90.00
_cell.angle_gamma   90.00
#
_symmetry.space_group_name_H-M   'P 1'
#
loop_
_entity.id
_entity.type
_entity.pdbx_description
1 polymer ?
#
loop_
_entity_poly.entity_id
_entity_poly.type
_entity_poly.pdbx_seq_one_letter_code
_entity_poly.pdbx_strand_id
1 'polypeptide(L)'
;MVIDAIITVLLMVLKILEWSGDMVKINGLELPRNRRLIEDSYAKILAPFAVIKPKDGSREHEDKFDEHENRGSFQRDRDRIIHSKAFRRLMYKTQVFVNHEGDHFRTRLTHTLEVAQFARGISKSLALNEDLAEAIALGHDLGHTPFGHAVERFLDGELKTRKMGRFYHNEQSVRVVDFIEKRSDDYFGLNLTSEVREGILKHNSDRSGIYKSLNPSEPCFSLEGQVVALVDTIAYLCHDLQDGIESGLIERAMSKNRDFKRDIQEITDIINDLLESDNKKIGVTKYSDTFFIDSLIHKLIMSVTEQSVENLVEKKIETLEDVKLLALEGETLITLKKEDEDRFKKIKDLIYKSVYGIHTIQTMDSKAVTVAKDLFETFVNNPKLLPPEELYKYMHTDNPENYSGFANNEIHVICDYIAGMTDRFALEEHERIRNPHIKI
;
A
#
# COMPACT_ATOMS: atom_id res chain seq x y z
N MET A 1 49.93 27.94 6.50
CA MET A 1 49.35 28.09 5.14
C MET A 1 48.14 27.16 4.93
N VAL A 2 48.23 25.82 5.01
CA VAL A 2 47.07 24.94 4.76
C VAL A 2 46.01 25.07 5.87
N ILE A 3 46.46 25.14 7.13
CA ILE A 3 45.57 25.30 8.30
C ILE A 3 44.89 26.68 8.26
N ASP A 4 45.62 27.72 7.89
CA ASP A 4 45.07 29.08 7.78
C ASP A 4 44.05 29.19 6.64
N ALA A 5 44.27 28.49 5.54
CA ALA A 5 43.34 28.42 4.42
C ALA A 5 42.06 27.68 4.83
N ILE A 6 42.17 26.56 5.59
CA ILE A 6 41.01 25.80 6.11
C ILE A 6 40.24 26.67 7.12
N ILE A 7 40.93 27.37 8.03
CA ILE A 7 40.28 28.26 8.98
C ILE A 7 39.60 29.43 8.27
N THR A 8 40.22 29.99 7.23
CA THR A 8 39.64 31.09 6.44
C THR A 8 38.40 30.61 5.68
N VAL A 9 38.41 29.40 5.10
CA VAL A 9 37.23 28.80 4.44
C VAL A 9 36.14 28.48 5.47
N LEU A 10 36.48 27.94 6.63
CA LEU A 10 35.53 27.71 7.72
C LEU A 10 34.90 29.03 8.23
N LEU A 11 35.71 30.09 8.39
CA LEU A 11 35.21 31.40 8.79
C LEU A 11 34.39 32.08 7.67
N MET A 12 34.70 31.86 6.41
CA MET A 12 33.85 32.29 5.29
C MET A 12 32.53 31.53 5.25
N VAL A 13 32.55 30.23 5.47
CA VAL A 13 31.31 29.41 5.55
C VAL A 13 30.48 29.83 6.78
N LEU A 14 31.10 30.09 7.91
CA LEU A 14 30.40 30.57 9.12
C LEU A 14 29.86 32.00 8.96
N LYS A 15 30.51 32.86 8.15
CA LYS A 15 29.98 34.21 7.85
C LYS A 15 28.81 34.21 6.85
N ILE A 16 28.67 33.15 6.05
CA ILE A 16 27.56 32.98 5.11
C ILE A 16 26.33 32.43 5.84
N LEU A 17 26.55 31.79 7.01
CA LEU A 17 25.51 31.17 7.84
C LEU A 17 25.13 32.09 8.99
N GLU A 18 24.05 32.84 8.86
CA GLU A 18 23.43 33.51 10.00
C GLU A 18 22.54 32.46 10.74
N TRP A 19 23.01 32.03 11.90
CA TRP A 19 22.28 31.10 12.75
C TRP A 19 21.35 31.87 13.70
N SER A 20 20.06 31.82 13.44
CA SER A 20 19.05 32.34 14.35
C SER A 20 18.14 31.20 14.83
N GLY A 21 18.57 30.46 15.86
CA GLY A 21 17.73 29.40 16.47
C GLY A 21 17.25 28.35 15.46
N ASP A 22 15.95 28.33 15.20
CA ASP A 22 15.24 27.34 14.37
C ASP A 22 15.34 27.60 12.86
N MET A 23 15.92 28.72 12.44
CA MET A 23 16.08 29.10 11.02
C MET A 23 17.54 29.28 10.68
N VAL A 24 17.92 28.87 9.49
CA VAL A 24 19.26 29.15 8.90
C VAL A 24 19.06 30.02 7.71
N LYS A 25 19.80 31.12 7.65
CA LYS A 25 19.87 32.00 6.46
C LYS A 25 21.12 31.69 5.65
N ILE A 26 20.94 31.37 4.37
CA ILE A 26 22.02 31.17 3.41
C ILE A 26 21.74 32.08 2.21
N ASN A 27 22.58 33.09 2.00
CA ASN A 27 22.40 34.02 0.90
C ASN A 27 21.00 34.65 0.82
N GLY A 28 20.42 34.97 1.96
CA GLY A 28 19.06 35.54 2.08
C GLY A 28 17.91 34.53 1.98
N LEU A 29 18.20 33.25 1.78
CA LEU A 29 17.22 32.17 1.81
C LEU A 29 17.06 31.65 3.26
N GLU A 30 15.85 31.66 3.77
CA GLU A 30 15.52 31.11 5.08
C GLU A 30 15.19 29.63 4.96
N LEU A 31 15.94 28.78 5.68
CA LEU A 31 15.74 27.33 5.71
C LEU A 31 15.18 26.92 7.09
N PRO A 32 14.03 26.25 7.12
CA PRO A 32 13.45 25.74 8.36
C PRO A 32 14.31 24.58 8.91
N ARG A 33 14.51 24.52 10.23
CA ARG A 33 15.32 23.51 10.92
C ARG A 33 14.56 22.64 11.90
N ASN A 34 13.29 22.87 12.07
CA ASN A 34 12.46 22.03 12.90
C ASN A 34 11.15 21.68 12.19
N ARG A 35 10.47 20.63 12.68
CA ARG A 35 9.23 20.11 12.11
C ARG A 35 8.18 21.20 11.94
N ARG A 36 7.92 21.99 12.98
CA ARG A 36 6.90 23.03 12.95
C ARG A 36 7.10 23.99 11.78
N LEU A 37 8.32 24.47 11.57
CA LEU A 37 8.62 25.41 10.50
C LEU A 37 8.51 24.74 9.11
N ILE A 38 8.84 23.45 9.01
CA ILE A 38 8.64 22.68 7.77
C ILE A 38 7.14 22.57 7.46
N GLU A 39 6.33 22.17 8.43
CA GLU A 39 4.88 22.04 8.26
C GLU A 39 4.21 23.41 8.02
N ASP A 40 4.65 24.47 8.70
CA ASP A 40 4.20 25.85 8.45
C ASP A 40 4.59 26.34 7.04
N SER A 41 5.70 25.84 6.47
CA SER A 41 6.07 26.14 5.07
C SER A 41 5.14 25.45 4.08
N TYR A 42 4.68 24.24 4.38
CA TYR A 42 3.71 23.52 3.55
C TYR A 42 2.35 24.23 3.49
N ALA A 43 1.91 24.85 4.57
CA ALA A 43 0.68 25.67 4.60
C ALA A 43 0.66 26.81 3.57
N LYS A 44 1.82 27.19 3.03
CA LYS A 44 1.94 28.26 2.02
C LYS A 44 1.83 27.76 0.59
N ILE A 45 2.02 26.46 0.36
CA ILE A 45 2.10 25.87 -0.98
C ILE A 45 1.03 24.81 -1.23
N LEU A 46 0.48 24.20 -0.18
CA LEU A 46 -0.59 23.21 -0.29
C LEU A 46 -1.96 23.89 -0.36
N ALA A 47 -2.91 23.19 -0.96
CA ALA A 47 -4.30 23.63 -1.02
C ALA A 47 -4.92 23.63 0.40
N PRO A 48 -5.91 24.54 0.67
CA PRO A 48 -6.54 24.59 1.99
C PRO A 48 -7.31 23.32 2.39
N PHE A 49 -7.68 22.52 1.43
CA PHE A 49 -8.35 21.22 1.62
C PHE A 49 -7.37 20.04 1.74
N ALA A 50 -6.06 20.25 1.62
CA ALA A 50 -5.03 19.25 1.85
C ALA A 50 -4.77 19.05 3.34
N VAL A 51 -4.25 17.88 3.72
CA VAL A 51 -3.78 17.62 5.07
C VAL A 51 -2.36 18.18 5.25
N ILE A 52 -2.25 19.39 5.81
CA ILE A 52 -0.97 20.08 5.98
C ILE A 52 -0.10 19.40 7.04
N LYS A 53 -0.69 19.04 8.16
CA LYS A 53 -0.06 18.39 9.33
C LYS A 53 -1.05 17.47 10.03
N PRO A 54 -0.57 16.53 10.84
CA PRO A 54 -1.46 15.71 11.67
C PRO A 54 -2.27 16.55 12.64
N LYS A 55 -3.47 16.07 12.99
CA LYS A 55 -4.25 16.64 14.09
C LYS A 55 -3.57 16.39 15.43
N ASP A 56 -3.91 17.21 16.42
CA ASP A 56 -3.45 17.00 17.79
C ASP A 56 -3.91 15.62 18.30
N GLY A 57 -3.01 14.89 18.97
CA GLY A 57 -3.29 13.53 19.44
C GLY A 57 -3.41 12.47 18.34
N SER A 58 -2.92 12.75 17.13
CA SER A 58 -2.95 11.82 16.00
C SER A 58 -2.12 10.56 16.24
N ARG A 59 -1.04 10.63 17.03
CA ARG A 59 -0.24 9.49 17.47
C ARG A 59 -0.73 8.95 18.80
N GLU A 60 -0.65 7.64 19.00
CA GLU A 60 -1.02 6.99 20.25
C GLU A 60 -0.01 7.25 21.38
N HIS A 61 1.26 7.40 21.02
CA HIS A 61 2.35 7.63 21.96
C HIS A 61 3.09 8.92 21.63
N GLU A 62 3.55 9.62 22.66
CA GLU A 62 4.32 10.85 22.52
C GLU A 62 5.66 10.58 21.83
N ASP A 63 6.04 11.45 20.93
CA ASP A 63 7.31 11.37 20.20
C ASP A 63 8.40 12.11 20.97
N LYS A 64 9.26 11.40 21.68
CA LYS A 64 10.33 11.93 22.53
C LYS A 64 11.37 12.83 21.80
N PHE A 65 11.36 12.87 20.45
CA PHE A 65 12.38 13.54 19.62
C PHE A 65 11.85 14.74 18.84
N ASP A 66 10.76 15.35 19.27
CA ASP A 66 9.98 16.28 18.44
C ASP A 66 10.61 17.67 18.28
N GLU A 67 11.35 18.17 19.29
CA GLU A 67 11.80 19.55 19.33
C GLU A 67 12.93 19.88 18.32
N HIS A 68 13.72 18.90 17.92
CA HIS A 68 14.87 19.09 17.01
C HIS A 68 14.76 18.28 15.71
N GLU A 69 13.58 17.76 15.41
CA GLU A 69 13.35 16.95 14.23
C GLU A 69 13.21 17.84 12.99
N ASN A 70 14.04 17.59 11.99
CA ASN A 70 14.06 18.33 10.72
C ASN A 70 13.22 17.67 9.62
N ARG A 71 12.34 16.73 9.96
CA ARG A 71 11.40 16.06 9.05
C ARG A 71 9.97 16.37 9.44
N GLY A 72 9.09 16.53 8.46
CA GLY A 72 7.65 16.59 8.68
C GLY A 72 7.11 15.29 9.31
N SER A 73 5.95 15.36 9.92
CA SER A 73 5.33 14.22 10.63
C SER A 73 5.07 13.03 9.68
N PHE A 74 4.59 13.29 8.48
CA PHE A 74 4.32 12.23 7.48
C PHE A 74 5.59 11.67 6.85
N GLN A 75 6.64 12.47 6.68
CA GLN A 75 7.97 11.98 6.30
C GLN A 75 8.51 10.99 7.34
N ARG A 76 8.28 11.28 8.61
CA ARG A 76 8.66 10.39 9.68
C ARG A 76 7.87 9.08 9.68
N ASP A 77 6.58 9.13 9.36
CA ASP A 77 5.75 7.93 9.21
C ASP A 77 6.23 7.07 8.06
N ARG A 78 6.50 7.68 6.90
CA ARG A 78 7.12 7.03 5.75
C ARG A 78 8.41 6.31 6.14
N ASP A 79 9.33 7.00 6.83
CA ASP A 79 10.60 6.42 7.25
C ASP A 79 10.39 5.22 8.20
N ARG A 80 9.41 5.29 9.12
CA ARG A 80 9.05 4.20 10.02
C ARG A 80 8.56 2.97 9.24
N ILE A 81 7.75 3.19 8.22
CA ILE A 81 7.24 2.12 7.34
C ILE A 81 8.41 1.47 6.58
N ILE A 82 9.24 2.25 5.90
CA ILE A 82 10.37 1.75 5.10
C ILE A 82 11.34 0.93 5.96
N HIS A 83 11.59 1.34 7.20
CA HIS A 83 12.50 0.63 8.10
C HIS A 83 11.87 -0.60 8.78
N SER A 84 10.58 -0.87 8.60
CA SER A 84 9.90 -2.03 9.19
C SER A 84 10.34 -3.35 8.54
N LYS A 85 10.19 -4.46 9.27
CA LYS A 85 10.42 -5.79 8.71
C LYS A 85 9.35 -6.17 7.70
N ALA A 86 8.10 -5.75 7.94
CA ALA A 86 6.99 -6.01 7.05
C ALA A 86 7.22 -5.39 5.66
N PHE A 87 7.71 -4.15 5.57
CA PHE A 87 8.02 -3.51 4.30
C PHE A 87 9.10 -4.27 3.51
N ARG A 88 10.18 -4.71 4.19
CA ARG A 88 11.23 -5.51 3.52
C ARG A 88 10.72 -6.87 3.01
N ARG A 89 9.72 -7.47 3.69
CA ARG A 89 9.12 -8.74 3.27
C ARG A 89 8.29 -8.62 1.99
N LEU A 90 7.82 -7.42 1.63
CA LEU A 90 7.08 -7.19 0.37
C LEU A 90 7.90 -7.59 -0.88
N MET A 91 9.24 -7.52 -0.80
CA MET A 91 10.14 -7.99 -1.88
C MET A 91 9.95 -9.48 -2.21
N TYR A 92 9.50 -10.28 -1.24
CA TYR A 92 9.39 -11.73 -1.35
C TYR A 92 7.96 -12.23 -1.26
N LYS A 93 6.98 -11.34 -1.53
CA LYS A 93 5.56 -11.67 -1.65
C LYS A 93 5.13 -11.46 -3.10
N THR A 94 4.48 -12.47 -3.66
CA THR A 94 3.89 -12.42 -5.01
C THR A 94 2.82 -11.34 -5.10
N GLN A 95 2.81 -10.58 -6.22
CA GLN A 95 1.68 -9.72 -6.56
C GLN A 95 0.53 -10.57 -7.12
N VAL A 96 0.70 -11.17 -8.27
CA VAL A 96 -0.30 -12.06 -8.91
C VAL A 96 0.34 -13.34 -9.47
N PHE A 97 1.52 -13.23 -10.08
CA PHE A 97 2.21 -14.37 -10.69
C PHE A 97 3.34 -14.82 -9.77
N VAL A 98 3.32 -16.09 -9.35
CA VAL A 98 4.33 -16.62 -8.43
C VAL A 98 5.72 -16.58 -9.07
N ASN A 99 6.67 -15.95 -8.41
CA ASN A 99 8.05 -15.68 -8.88
C ASN A 99 8.92 -16.92 -9.17
N HIS A 100 8.38 -18.14 -9.14
CA HIS A 100 9.15 -19.35 -9.39
C HIS A 100 9.54 -19.56 -10.87
N GLU A 101 8.94 -18.81 -11.80
CA GLU A 101 9.19 -18.95 -13.25
C GLU A 101 10.09 -17.85 -13.85
N GLY A 102 10.61 -16.90 -13.06
CA GLY A 102 11.56 -15.87 -13.52
C GLY A 102 11.64 -14.63 -12.63
N ASP A 103 12.81 -14.00 -12.61
CA ASP A 103 13.11 -12.82 -11.78
C ASP A 103 12.49 -11.51 -12.30
N HIS A 104 11.63 -11.58 -13.32
CA HIS A 104 11.07 -10.42 -14.02
C HIS A 104 9.68 -10.02 -13.53
N PHE A 105 9.00 -10.88 -12.76
CA PHE A 105 7.65 -10.58 -12.28
C PHE A 105 7.66 -9.57 -11.13
N ARG A 106 6.62 -8.75 -11.11
CA ARG A 106 6.45 -7.78 -10.03
C ARG A 106 6.25 -8.45 -8.69
N THR A 107 6.98 -7.94 -7.71
CA THR A 107 6.74 -8.22 -6.29
C THR A 107 5.83 -7.14 -5.72
N ARG A 108 5.26 -7.40 -4.54
CA ARG A 108 4.48 -6.37 -3.84
C ARG A 108 5.30 -5.11 -3.55
N LEU A 109 6.61 -5.24 -3.33
CA LEU A 109 7.47 -4.08 -3.12
C LEU A 109 7.55 -3.17 -4.36
N THR A 110 7.74 -3.75 -5.55
CA THR A 110 7.82 -2.94 -6.78
C THR A 110 6.48 -2.32 -7.11
N HIS A 111 5.36 -3.05 -6.94
CA HIS A 111 4.02 -2.49 -7.04
C HIS A 111 3.81 -1.31 -6.07
N THR A 112 4.12 -1.49 -4.79
CA THR A 112 3.99 -0.46 -3.76
C THR A 112 4.78 0.81 -4.10
N LEU A 113 6.00 0.67 -4.66
CA LEU A 113 6.81 1.81 -5.10
C LEU A 113 6.18 2.56 -6.28
N GLU A 114 5.61 1.83 -7.25
CA GLU A 114 4.92 2.44 -8.39
C GLU A 114 3.63 3.14 -7.95
N VAL A 115 2.84 2.56 -7.04
CA VAL A 115 1.67 3.22 -6.41
C VAL A 115 2.09 4.52 -5.72
N ALA A 116 3.17 4.50 -4.94
CA ALA A 116 3.70 5.69 -4.27
C ALA A 116 4.13 6.77 -5.27
N GLN A 117 4.77 6.38 -6.37
CA GLN A 117 5.18 7.31 -7.44
C GLN A 117 3.95 8.00 -8.07
N PHE A 118 2.92 7.24 -8.43
CA PHE A 118 1.71 7.78 -9.05
C PHE A 118 0.91 8.65 -8.08
N ALA A 119 0.75 8.18 -6.83
CA ALA A 119 0.05 8.93 -5.80
C ALA A 119 0.71 10.29 -5.52
N ARG A 120 2.03 10.34 -5.45
CA ARG A 120 2.78 11.60 -5.32
C ARG A 120 2.58 12.51 -6.52
N GLY A 121 2.59 11.96 -7.74
CA GLY A 121 2.39 12.73 -8.97
C GLY A 121 1.04 13.44 -9.00
N ILE A 122 -0.04 12.73 -8.68
CA ILE A 122 -1.40 13.30 -8.60
C ILE A 122 -1.48 14.28 -7.43
N SER A 123 -0.99 13.92 -6.25
CA SER A 123 -1.01 14.80 -5.07
C SER A 123 -0.32 16.13 -5.35
N LYS A 124 0.84 16.11 -6.01
CA LYS A 124 1.54 17.31 -6.43
C LYS A 124 0.73 18.16 -7.40
N SER A 125 0.08 17.54 -8.38
CA SER A 125 -0.74 18.24 -9.38
C SER A 125 -1.98 18.92 -8.76
N LEU A 126 -2.48 18.36 -7.66
CA LEU A 126 -3.65 18.88 -6.91
C LEU A 126 -3.25 19.74 -5.70
N ALA A 127 -1.96 20.08 -5.55
CA ALA A 127 -1.41 20.78 -4.38
C ALA A 127 -1.75 20.11 -3.04
N LEU A 128 -1.83 18.76 -3.02
CA LEU A 128 -2.00 17.93 -1.84
C LEU A 128 -0.65 17.56 -1.20
N ASN A 129 -0.68 16.96 -0.02
CA ASN A 129 0.51 16.58 0.72
C ASN A 129 1.14 15.29 0.16
N GLU A 130 2.21 15.45 -0.63
CA GLU A 130 2.95 14.31 -1.22
C GLU A 130 3.50 13.34 -0.15
N ASP A 131 3.95 13.85 1.00
CA ASP A 131 4.52 13.02 2.08
C ASP A 131 3.46 12.12 2.73
N LEU A 132 2.23 12.63 2.89
CA LEU A 132 1.10 11.83 3.38
C LEU A 132 0.71 10.76 2.37
N ALA A 133 0.54 11.13 1.11
CA ALA A 133 0.20 10.17 0.04
C ALA A 133 1.25 9.07 -0.09
N GLU A 134 2.55 9.43 -0.03
CA GLU A 134 3.66 8.46 -0.06
C GLU A 134 3.63 7.52 1.14
N ALA A 135 3.43 8.05 2.36
CA ALA A 135 3.38 7.23 3.56
C ALA A 135 2.22 6.23 3.54
N ILE A 136 1.03 6.65 3.09
CA ILE A 136 -0.13 5.77 2.92
C ILE A 136 0.18 4.69 1.88
N ALA A 137 0.68 5.09 0.70
CA ALA A 137 1.00 4.17 -0.38
C ALA A 137 2.05 3.13 0.02
N LEU A 138 3.10 3.51 0.75
CA LEU A 138 4.11 2.56 1.21
C LEU A 138 3.60 1.61 2.31
N GLY A 139 2.54 1.99 3.01
CA GLY A 139 1.94 1.21 4.10
C GLY A 139 0.77 0.32 3.70
N HIS A 140 0.13 0.55 2.56
CA HIS A 140 -1.17 -0.05 2.25
C HIS A 140 -1.15 -1.58 2.20
N ASP A 141 -0.09 -2.18 1.66
CA ASP A 141 0.05 -3.61 1.37
C ASP A 141 0.82 -4.43 2.44
N LEU A 142 1.21 -3.83 3.57
CA LEU A 142 2.03 -4.49 4.61
C LEU A 142 1.38 -5.76 5.18
N GLY A 143 0.06 -5.80 5.22
CA GLY A 143 -0.74 -6.89 5.78
C GLY A 143 -1.07 -8.01 4.80
N HIS A 144 -0.66 -7.93 3.55
CA HIS A 144 -0.93 -9.01 2.60
C HIS A 144 -0.29 -10.33 3.02
N THR A 145 -1.02 -11.42 2.76
CA THR A 145 -0.58 -12.80 2.99
C THR A 145 0.46 -13.23 1.95
N PRO A 146 1.25 -14.29 2.23
CA PRO A 146 1.99 -14.98 1.17
C PRO A 146 1.01 -15.46 0.09
N PHE A 147 1.45 -15.51 -1.16
CA PHE A 147 0.65 -15.90 -2.33
C PHE A 147 -0.62 -15.06 -2.56
N GLY A 148 -0.67 -13.84 -2.04
CA GLY A 148 -1.72 -12.86 -2.31
C GLY A 148 -3.13 -13.26 -1.86
N HIS A 149 -4.13 -12.86 -2.64
CA HIS A 149 -5.55 -13.00 -2.27
C HIS A 149 -6.06 -14.44 -2.10
N ALA A 150 -5.37 -15.45 -2.62
CA ALA A 150 -5.79 -16.84 -2.45
C ALA A 150 -5.72 -17.26 -0.97
N VAL A 151 -4.62 -16.94 -0.30
CA VAL A 151 -4.43 -17.24 1.13
C VAL A 151 -5.24 -16.28 2.01
N GLU A 152 -5.41 -15.02 1.60
CA GLU A 152 -6.29 -14.07 2.29
C GLU A 152 -7.73 -14.61 2.39
N ARG A 153 -8.30 -15.03 1.25
CA ARG A 153 -9.66 -15.64 1.22
C ARG A 153 -9.75 -16.91 2.07
N PHE A 154 -8.69 -17.70 2.12
CA PHE A 154 -8.65 -18.89 2.98
C PHE A 154 -8.70 -18.49 4.46
N LEU A 155 -7.84 -17.56 4.93
CA LEU A 155 -7.83 -17.11 6.33
C LEU A 155 -9.15 -16.44 6.72
N ASP A 156 -9.73 -15.62 5.84
CA ASP A 156 -11.06 -15.02 6.05
C ASP A 156 -12.14 -16.11 6.25
N GLY A 157 -12.11 -17.14 5.41
CA GLY A 157 -13.03 -18.30 5.53
C GLY A 157 -12.88 -19.04 6.84
N GLU A 158 -11.66 -19.26 7.33
CA GLU A 158 -11.38 -19.91 8.61
C GLU A 158 -11.88 -19.08 9.80
N LEU A 159 -11.59 -17.77 9.82
CA LEU A 159 -12.08 -16.88 10.87
C LEU A 159 -13.61 -16.80 10.88
N LYS A 160 -14.23 -16.66 9.70
CA LYS A 160 -15.68 -16.64 9.56
C LYS A 160 -16.33 -17.93 10.04
N THR A 161 -15.80 -19.09 9.68
CA THR A 161 -16.31 -20.41 10.07
C THR A 161 -16.24 -20.60 11.58
N ARG A 162 -15.20 -20.10 12.22
CA ARG A 162 -14.99 -20.15 13.67
C ARG A 162 -15.72 -19.04 14.44
N LYS A 163 -16.42 -18.12 13.74
CA LYS A 163 -17.07 -16.93 14.30
C LYS A 163 -16.11 -16.01 15.05
N MET A 164 -14.88 -15.89 14.52
CA MET A 164 -13.78 -15.11 15.10
C MET A 164 -13.50 -13.81 14.31
N GLY A 165 -14.46 -13.34 13.52
CA GLY A 165 -14.34 -12.11 12.72
C GLY A 165 -14.02 -12.40 11.25
N ARG A 166 -13.26 -11.50 10.65
CA ARG A 166 -12.89 -11.51 9.24
C ARG A 166 -11.39 -11.27 9.10
N PHE A 167 -10.85 -11.58 7.93
CA PHE A 167 -9.48 -11.28 7.57
C PHE A 167 -9.45 -10.47 6.27
N TYR A 168 -8.98 -9.24 6.34
CA TYR A 168 -8.76 -8.36 5.20
C TYR A 168 -7.35 -7.77 5.27
N HIS A 169 -6.64 -7.75 4.15
CA HIS A 169 -5.24 -7.32 4.09
C HIS A 169 -5.04 -5.84 4.53
N ASN A 170 -5.99 -4.95 4.24
CA ASN A 170 -5.95 -3.57 4.67
C ASN A 170 -6.10 -3.42 6.20
N GLU A 171 -7.01 -4.17 6.83
CA GLU A 171 -7.11 -4.24 8.29
C GLU A 171 -5.86 -4.88 8.90
N GLN A 172 -5.32 -5.91 8.26
CA GLN A 172 -4.07 -6.52 8.67
C GLN A 172 -2.87 -5.57 8.48
N SER A 173 -2.87 -4.69 7.47
CA SER A 173 -1.84 -3.65 7.31
C SER A 173 -1.85 -2.67 8.48
N VAL A 174 -3.03 -2.22 8.93
CA VAL A 174 -3.15 -1.41 10.14
C VAL A 174 -2.69 -2.21 11.37
N ARG A 175 -3.06 -3.49 11.48
CA ARG A 175 -2.62 -4.35 12.58
C ARG A 175 -1.09 -4.52 12.61
N VAL A 176 -0.45 -4.62 11.46
CA VAL A 176 1.01 -4.68 11.36
C VAL A 176 1.65 -3.41 11.92
N VAL A 177 1.16 -2.23 11.54
CA VAL A 177 1.76 -0.95 11.96
C VAL A 177 1.39 -0.55 13.39
N ASP A 178 0.30 -1.09 13.94
CA ASP A 178 -0.16 -0.76 15.30
C ASP A 178 0.37 -1.74 16.35
N PHE A 179 0.56 -3.03 16.01
CA PHE A 179 0.80 -4.07 17.01
C PHE A 179 1.92 -5.07 16.67
N ILE A 180 2.07 -5.47 15.40
CA ILE A 180 2.98 -6.57 15.05
C ILE A 180 4.42 -6.10 14.93
N GLU A 181 4.65 -4.97 14.26
CA GLU A 181 5.98 -4.36 14.22
C GLU A 181 6.34 -3.80 15.60
N LYS A 182 7.61 -3.87 15.96
CA LYS A 182 8.12 -3.31 17.22
C LYS A 182 9.24 -2.33 16.95
N ARG A 183 9.02 -1.06 17.25
CA ARG A 183 9.99 0.01 17.07
C ARG A 183 10.58 0.50 18.38
N SER A 184 9.86 0.39 19.49
CA SER A 184 10.25 0.86 20.82
C SER A 184 10.16 -0.29 21.83
N ASP A 185 10.87 -0.16 22.95
CA ASP A 185 10.66 -1.04 24.10
C ASP A 185 9.47 -0.59 24.97
N ASP A 186 9.04 0.67 24.81
CA ASP A 186 7.97 1.28 25.60
C ASP A 186 6.56 0.97 25.03
N TYR A 187 6.45 0.62 23.72
CA TYR A 187 5.16 0.38 23.06
C TYR A 187 5.30 -0.53 21.82
N PHE A 188 4.19 -1.13 21.44
CA PHE A 188 4.06 -1.89 20.20
C PHE A 188 3.79 -0.98 19.00
N GLY A 189 4.03 -1.50 17.81
CA GLY A 189 3.74 -0.82 16.56
C GLY A 189 4.78 0.23 16.17
N LEU A 190 4.45 0.95 15.10
CA LEU A 190 5.26 2.00 14.51
C LEU A 190 4.89 3.40 15.02
N ASN A 191 3.81 3.54 15.78
CA ASN A 191 3.25 4.81 16.27
C ASN A 191 3.05 5.81 15.11
N LEU A 192 2.32 5.39 14.06
CA LEU A 192 1.99 6.24 12.92
C LEU A 192 0.85 7.21 13.27
N THR A 193 0.75 8.28 12.49
CA THR A 193 -0.37 9.22 12.60
C THR A 193 -1.69 8.57 12.20
N SER A 194 -2.80 9.05 12.75
CA SER A 194 -4.14 8.54 12.43
C SER A 194 -4.50 8.75 10.95
N GLU A 195 -3.98 9.79 10.33
CA GLU A 195 -4.19 10.11 8.92
C GLU A 195 -3.57 9.04 8.01
N VAL A 196 -2.33 8.61 8.31
CA VAL A 196 -1.68 7.52 7.58
C VAL A 196 -2.40 6.19 7.83
N ARG A 197 -2.76 5.88 9.08
CA ARG A 197 -3.49 4.64 9.45
C ARG A 197 -4.85 4.57 8.78
N GLU A 198 -5.57 5.70 8.71
CA GLU A 198 -6.86 5.81 8.03
C GLU A 198 -6.71 5.56 6.53
N GLY A 199 -5.72 6.17 5.88
CA GLY A 199 -5.44 5.95 4.47
C GLY A 199 -5.09 4.49 4.18
N ILE A 200 -4.25 3.86 5.02
CA ILE A 200 -3.92 2.42 4.92
C ILE A 200 -5.20 1.56 5.05
N LEU A 201 -6.07 1.86 6.01
CA LEU A 201 -7.31 1.11 6.19
C LEU A 201 -8.25 1.23 4.98
N LYS A 202 -8.36 2.44 4.45
CA LYS A 202 -9.42 2.81 3.50
C LYS A 202 -9.01 2.75 2.02
N HIS A 203 -7.80 2.26 1.72
CA HIS A 203 -7.42 2.05 0.32
C HIS A 203 -8.27 0.96 -0.35
N ASN A 204 -8.84 0.04 0.43
CA ASN A 204 -9.77 -0.97 -0.03
C ASN A 204 -11.15 -0.79 0.64
N SER A 205 -12.22 -1.20 -0.06
CA SER A 205 -13.60 -1.14 0.45
C SER A 205 -13.96 -2.27 1.41
N ASP A 206 -13.23 -3.40 1.37
CA ASP A 206 -13.50 -4.56 2.21
C ASP A 206 -13.02 -4.34 3.65
N ARG A 207 -13.97 -4.26 4.60
CA ARG A 207 -13.71 -3.94 6.01
C ARG A 207 -14.69 -4.63 6.93
N SER A 208 -14.21 -5.07 8.08
CA SER A 208 -15.05 -5.70 9.12
C SER A 208 -15.64 -4.69 10.10
N GLY A 209 -15.14 -3.44 10.09
CA GLY A 209 -15.54 -2.39 11.02
C GLY A 209 -14.88 -2.47 12.40
N ILE A 210 -13.81 -3.26 12.56
CA ILE A 210 -13.10 -3.40 13.86
C ILE A 210 -12.36 -2.11 14.24
N TYR A 211 -11.85 -1.35 13.27
CA TYR A 211 -11.15 -0.07 13.49
C TYR A 211 -12.11 1.11 13.57
N LYS A 212 -13.03 1.10 14.55
CA LYS A 212 -14.07 2.14 14.71
C LYS A 212 -13.51 3.55 14.83
N SER A 213 -12.34 3.73 15.46
CA SER A 213 -11.69 5.02 15.61
C SER A 213 -11.22 5.64 14.30
N LEU A 214 -11.10 4.83 13.23
CA LEU A 214 -10.73 5.26 11.89
C LEU A 214 -11.93 5.34 10.93
N ASN A 215 -13.16 5.30 11.44
CA ASN A 215 -14.42 5.39 10.68
C ASN A 215 -14.42 4.47 9.44
N PRO A 216 -14.38 3.14 9.61
CA PRO A 216 -14.09 2.21 8.52
C PRO A 216 -15.19 2.15 7.44
N SER A 217 -16.39 2.68 7.72
CA SER A 217 -17.54 2.62 6.81
C SER A 217 -17.57 3.70 5.73
N GLU A 218 -16.86 4.81 5.94
CA GLU A 218 -16.83 5.95 5.03
C GLU A 218 -15.56 5.95 4.15
N PRO A 219 -15.55 6.67 3.03
CA PRO A 219 -14.33 6.98 2.28
C PRO A 219 -13.26 7.65 3.15
N CYS A 220 -12.03 7.72 2.66
CA CYS A 220 -10.96 8.42 3.38
C CYS A 220 -11.28 9.91 3.51
N PHE A 221 -11.05 10.47 4.71
CA PHE A 221 -11.30 11.88 5.02
C PHE A 221 -10.25 12.82 4.41
N SER A 222 -9.15 12.28 3.91
CA SER A 222 -8.16 13.03 3.16
C SER A 222 -8.21 12.70 1.67
N LEU A 223 -8.02 13.70 0.83
CA LEU A 223 -7.89 13.51 -0.61
C LEU A 223 -6.65 12.67 -0.94
N GLU A 224 -5.58 12.80 -0.17
CA GLU A 224 -4.36 12.00 -0.30
C GLU A 224 -4.66 10.49 -0.16
N GLY A 225 -5.49 10.12 0.81
CA GLY A 225 -5.93 8.72 0.97
C GLY A 225 -6.84 8.25 -0.15
N GLN A 226 -7.75 9.11 -0.64
CA GLN A 226 -8.58 8.80 -1.81
C GLN A 226 -7.74 8.62 -3.08
N VAL A 227 -6.67 9.43 -3.26
CA VAL A 227 -5.71 9.27 -4.36
C VAL A 227 -5.06 7.89 -4.31
N VAL A 228 -4.56 7.48 -3.15
CA VAL A 228 -3.90 6.17 -3.01
C VAL A 228 -4.86 5.03 -3.33
N ALA A 229 -6.10 5.07 -2.85
CA ALA A 229 -7.10 4.04 -3.10
C ALA A 229 -7.41 3.84 -4.59
N LEU A 230 -7.54 4.94 -5.35
CA LEU A 230 -7.80 4.87 -6.77
C LEU A 230 -6.56 4.45 -7.56
N VAL A 231 -5.40 5.00 -7.22
CA VAL A 231 -4.12 4.72 -7.90
C VAL A 231 -3.69 3.28 -7.70
N ASP A 232 -3.88 2.69 -6.52
CA ASP A 232 -3.62 1.28 -6.29
C ASP A 232 -4.44 0.41 -7.26
N THR A 233 -5.74 0.72 -7.43
CA THR A 233 -6.60 -0.01 -8.37
C THR A 233 -6.14 0.15 -9.83
N ILE A 234 -5.68 1.33 -10.24
CA ILE A 234 -5.14 1.58 -11.59
C ILE A 234 -3.84 0.82 -11.79
N ALA A 235 -2.92 0.92 -10.83
CA ALA A 235 -1.60 0.30 -10.89
C ALA A 235 -1.75 -1.22 -10.98
N TYR A 236 -2.51 -1.82 -10.08
CA TYR A 236 -2.65 -3.28 -10.04
C TYR A 236 -3.20 -3.83 -11.37
N LEU A 237 -4.23 -3.16 -11.95
CA LEU A 237 -4.81 -3.59 -13.21
C LEU A 237 -3.81 -3.56 -14.37
N CYS A 238 -3.07 -2.46 -14.48
CA CYS A 238 -2.05 -2.29 -15.53
C CYS A 238 -0.88 -3.27 -15.36
N HIS A 239 -0.48 -3.49 -14.11
CA HIS A 239 0.61 -4.41 -13.77
C HIS A 239 0.24 -5.86 -14.08
N ASP A 240 -0.97 -6.29 -13.71
CA ASP A 240 -1.43 -7.64 -13.97
C ASP A 240 -1.56 -7.93 -15.46
N LEU A 241 -2.00 -6.95 -16.23
CA LEU A 241 -2.03 -7.07 -17.69
C LEU A 241 -0.62 -7.18 -18.27
N GLN A 242 0.31 -6.33 -17.82
CA GLN A 242 1.69 -6.35 -18.26
C GLN A 242 2.36 -7.69 -17.94
N ASP A 243 2.30 -8.13 -16.69
CA ASP A 243 2.90 -9.39 -16.25
C ASP A 243 2.29 -10.59 -16.98
N GLY A 244 0.97 -10.57 -17.21
CA GLY A 244 0.28 -11.58 -18.01
C GLY A 244 0.75 -11.67 -19.47
N ILE A 245 1.09 -10.53 -20.06
CA ILE A 245 1.66 -10.46 -21.42
C ILE A 245 3.12 -10.94 -21.41
N GLU A 246 3.94 -10.38 -20.52
CA GLU A 246 5.38 -10.65 -20.44
C GLU A 246 5.69 -12.10 -20.08
N SER A 247 4.84 -12.75 -19.26
CA SER A 247 4.94 -14.19 -18.97
C SER A 247 4.57 -15.09 -20.15
N GLY A 248 3.97 -14.53 -21.20
CA GLY A 248 3.41 -15.32 -22.32
C GLY A 248 2.19 -16.17 -21.92
N LEU A 249 1.65 -15.99 -20.69
CA LEU A 249 0.46 -16.73 -20.24
C LEU A 249 -0.77 -16.35 -21.05
N ILE A 250 -0.94 -15.05 -21.35
CA ILE A 250 -2.05 -14.55 -22.18
C ILE A 250 -1.97 -15.16 -23.59
N GLU A 251 -0.80 -15.13 -24.24
CA GLU A 251 -0.62 -15.71 -25.57
C GLU A 251 -0.91 -17.22 -25.60
N ARG A 252 -0.40 -17.96 -24.62
CA ARG A 252 -0.66 -19.40 -24.47
C ARG A 252 -2.14 -19.71 -24.22
N ALA A 253 -2.84 -18.90 -23.42
CA ALA A 253 -4.26 -19.08 -23.16
C ALA A 253 -5.12 -18.76 -24.39
N MET A 254 -4.80 -17.70 -25.14
CA MET A 254 -5.47 -17.34 -26.39
C MET A 254 -5.38 -18.42 -27.45
N SER A 255 -4.26 -19.15 -27.53
CA SER A 255 -4.07 -20.22 -28.47
C SER A 255 -4.96 -21.46 -28.20
N LYS A 256 -5.42 -21.62 -26.96
CA LYS A 256 -6.17 -22.80 -26.51
C LYS A 256 -7.66 -22.53 -26.25
N ASN A 257 -8.07 -21.26 -26.06
CA ASN A 257 -9.43 -20.89 -25.67
C ASN A 257 -9.97 -19.72 -26.50
N ARG A 258 -11.02 -19.96 -27.30
CA ARG A 258 -11.64 -18.96 -28.19
C ARG A 258 -12.32 -17.83 -27.40
N ASP A 259 -12.97 -18.14 -26.28
CA ASP A 259 -13.64 -17.14 -25.45
C ASP A 259 -12.61 -16.23 -24.78
N PHE A 260 -11.52 -16.79 -24.28
CA PHE A 260 -10.40 -16.02 -23.75
C PHE A 260 -9.81 -15.07 -24.81
N LYS A 261 -9.63 -15.58 -26.06
CA LYS A 261 -9.14 -14.76 -27.18
C LYS A 261 -10.06 -13.57 -27.46
N ARG A 262 -11.38 -13.79 -27.40
CA ARG A 262 -12.39 -12.73 -27.61
C ARG A 262 -12.29 -11.68 -26.48
N ASP A 263 -12.20 -12.12 -25.21
CA ASP A 263 -12.12 -11.22 -24.06
C ASP A 263 -10.84 -10.36 -24.12
N ILE A 264 -9.69 -10.94 -24.49
CA ILE A 264 -8.45 -10.17 -24.68
C ILE A 264 -8.53 -9.21 -25.87
N GLN A 265 -9.22 -9.59 -26.96
CA GLN A 265 -9.45 -8.68 -28.08
C GLN A 265 -10.32 -7.49 -27.63
N GLU A 266 -11.35 -7.72 -26.83
CA GLU A 266 -12.21 -6.67 -26.31
C GLU A 266 -11.42 -5.72 -25.37
N ILE A 267 -10.55 -6.23 -24.51
CA ILE A 267 -9.61 -5.41 -23.71
C ILE A 267 -8.74 -4.55 -24.63
N THR A 268 -8.18 -5.15 -25.68
CA THR A 268 -7.34 -4.46 -26.66
C THR A 268 -8.08 -3.31 -27.34
N ASP A 269 -9.31 -3.56 -27.76
CA ASP A 269 -10.14 -2.56 -28.44
C ASP A 269 -10.49 -1.38 -27.51
N ILE A 270 -10.84 -1.67 -26.23
CA ILE A 270 -11.10 -0.63 -25.23
C ILE A 270 -9.85 0.22 -24.94
N ILE A 271 -8.67 -0.41 -24.82
CA ILE A 271 -7.41 0.32 -24.61
C ILE A 271 -7.08 1.20 -25.82
N ASN A 272 -7.26 0.71 -27.05
CA ASN A 272 -7.07 1.52 -28.24
C ASN A 272 -8.02 2.74 -28.28
N ASP A 273 -9.27 2.57 -27.85
CA ASP A 273 -10.23 3.67 -27.73
C ASP A 273 -9.81 4.68 -26.64
N LEU A 274 -9.32 4.19 -25.50
CA LEU A 274 -8.81 5.06 -24.42
C LEU A 274 -7.61 5.90 -24.86
N LEU A 275 -6.71 5.31 -25.65
CA LEU A 275 -5.49 5.97 -26.10
C LEU A 275 -5.68 6.84 -27.35
N GLU A 276 -6.90 6.86 -27.94
CA GLU A 276 -7.21 7.63 -29.16
C GLU A 276 -6.16 7.40 -30.28
N SER A 277 -5.65 6.18 -30.37
CA SER A 277 -4.52 5.86 -31.25
C SER A 277 -4.98 5.69 -32.70
N ASP A 278 -5.18 6.82 -33.41
CA ASP A 278 -5.60 6.85 -34.82
C ASP A 278 -4.61 6.19 -35.80
N ASN A 279 -3.34 5.99 -35.42
CA ASN A 279 -2.30 5.63 -36.38
C ASN A 279 -1.58 4.31 -36.12
N LYS A 280 -1.78 3.63 -34.99
CA LYS A 280 -1.14 2.35 -34.72
C LYS A 280 -1.99 1.53 -33.75
N LYS A 281 -2.74 0.56 -34.29
CA LYS A 281 -3.45 -0.41 -33.44
C LYS A 281 -2.47 -1.17 -32.58
N ILE A 282 -2.61 -0.99 -31.28
CA ILE A 282 -1.82 -1.67 -30.24
C ILE A 282 -2.38 -3.10 -30.12
N GLY A 283 -1.50 -4.09 -30.07
CA GLY A 283 -1.87 -5.48 -29.76
C GLY A 283 -1.47 -5.81 -28.33
N VAL A 284 -2.33 -6.48 -27.60
CA VAL A 284 -2.10 -6.86 -26.18
C VAL A 284 -1.61 -8.32 -26.12
N THR A 285 -0.71 -8.74 -27.01
CA THR A 285 -0.42 -10.17 -27.14
C THR A 285 1.06 -10.55 -27.10
N LYS A 286 1.98 -9.61 -27.24
CA LYS A 286 3.42 -9.89 -27.32
C LYS A 286 4.21 -9.02 -26.40
N TYR A 287 5.33 -9.53 -25.91
CA TYR A 287 6.29 -8.80 -25.08
C TYR A 287 6.69 -7.42 -25.66
N SER A 288 6.84 -7.33 -26.98
CA SER A 288 7.10 -6.07 -27.68
C SER A 288 5.97 -5.03 -27.59
N ASP A 289 4.82 -5.41 -27.06
CA ASP A 289 3.62 -4.59 -27.07
C ASP A 289 3.40 -3.89 -25.71
N THR A 290 4.28 -4.08 -24.71
CA THR A 290 4.10 -3.55 -23.35
C THR A 290 4.27 -2.02 -23.23
N PHE A 291 4.84 -1.35 -24.22
CA PHE A 291 4.97 0.11 -24.26
C PHE A 291 3.64 0.88 -24.11
N PHE A 292 2.52 0.25 -24.44
CA PHE A 292 1.22 0.90 -24.28
C PHE A 292 0.81 1.01 -22.81
N ILE A 293 1.34 0.19 -21.91
CA ILE A 293 1.02 0.22 -20.49
C ILE A 293 1.36 1.57 -19.88
N ASP A 294 2.55 2.12 -20.17
CA ASP A 294 2.95 3.44 -19.71
C ASP A 294 1.99 4.52 -20.23
N SER A 295 1.56 4.41 -21.50
CA SER A 295 0.62 5.34 -22.09
C SER A 295 -0.78 5.21 -21.46
N LEU A 296 -1.21 3.99 -21.14
CA LEU A 296 -2.48 3.72 -20.46
C LEU A 296 -2.47 4.30 -19.06
N ILE A 297 -1.41 4.05 -18.29
CA ILE A 297 -1.23 4.61 -16.94
C ILE A 297 -1.25 6.14 -17.01
N HIS A 298 -0.49 6.74 -17.94
CA HIS A 298 -0.46 8.19 -18.11
C HIS A 298 -1.86 8.77 -18.41
N LYS A 299 -2.60 8.15 -19.34
CA LYS A 299 -3.97 8.57 -19.71
C LYS A 299 -4.91 8.50 -18.49
N LEU A 300 -4.86 7.42 -17.72
CA LEU A 300 -5.69 7.26 -16.54
C LEU A 300 -5.32 8.26 -15.43
N ILE A 301 -4.03 8.51 -15.18
CA ILE A 301 -3.56 9.52 -14.22
C ILE A 301 -4.04 10.92 -14.62
N MET A 302 -3.97 11.27 -15.90
CA MET A 302 -4.49 12.54 -16.40
C MET A 302 -5.99 12.65 -16.21
N SER A 303 -6.73 11.58 -16.53
CA SER A 303 -8.19 11.51 -16.33
C SER A 303 -8.58 11.71 -14.86
N VAL A 304 -7.85 11.07 -13.93
CA VAL A 304 -8.03 11.25 -12.47
C VAL A 304 -7.80 12.70 -12.09
N THR A 305 -6.68 13.28 -12.52
CA THR A 305 -6.30 14.64 -12.12
C THR A 305 -7.31 15.66 -12.62
N GLU A 306 -7.73 15.59 -13.90
CA GLU A 306 -8.67 16.51 -14.51
C GLU A 306 -10.05 16.39 -13.87
N GLN A 307 -10.59 15.17 -13.72
CA GLN A 307 -11.90 14.98 -13.11
C GLN A 307 -11.92 15.39 -11.65
N SER A 308 -10.86 15.13 -10.90
CA SER A 308 -10.79 15.55 -9.50
C SER A 308 -10.82 17.08 -9.37
N VAL A 309 -10.14 17.83 -10.25
CA VAL A 309 -10.25 19.29 -10.28
C VAL A 309 -11.69 19.73 -10.56
N GLU A 310 -12.36 19.12 -11.54
CA GLU A 310 -13.76 19.42 -11.84
C GLU A 310 -14.67 19.16 -10.64
N ASN A 311 -14.49 18.01 -9.95
CA ASN A 311 -15.27 17.67 -8.76
C ASN A 311 -15.06 18.69 -7.62
N LEU A 312 -13.78 19.09 -7.37
CA LEU A 312 -13.46 20.09 -6.35
C LEU A 312 -14.15 21.44 -6.62
N VAL A 313 -14.17 21.87 -7.89
CA VAL A 313 -14.80 23.12 -8.32
C VAL A 313 -16.34 23.02 -8.23
N GLU A 314 -16.92 21.94 -8.75
CA GLU A 314 -18.38 21.73 -8.76
C GLU A 314 -18.95 21.66 -7.34
N LYS A 315 -18.30 20.90 -6.46
CA LYS A 315 -18.69 20.75 -5.06
C LYS A 315 -18.27 21.93 -4.17
N LYS A 316 -17.56 22.93 -4.72
CA LYS A 316 -17.08 24.13 -4.01
C LYS A 316 -16.26 23.80 -2.76
N ILE A 317 -15.29 22.90 -2.91
CA ILE A 317 -14.42 22.47 -1.82
C ILE A 317 -13.40 23.57 -1.53
N GLU A 318 -13.47 24.15 -0.35
CA GLU A 318 -12.58 25.22 0.09
C GLU A 318 -11.69 24.77 1.25
N THR A 319 -12.12 23.78 2.05
CA THR A 319 -11.43 23.34 3.27
C THR A 319 -11.38 21.82 3.39
N LEU A 320 -10.49 21.33 4.25
CA LEU A 320 -10.43 19.90 4.61
C LEU A 320 -11.73 19.41 5.25
N GLU A 321 -12.48 20.30 5.95
CA GLU A 321 -13.75 19.93 6.57
C GLU A 321 -14.83 19.64 5.51
N ASP A 322 -14.83 20.37 4.40
CA ASP A 322 -15.73 20.09 3.29
C ASP A 322 -15.50 18.69 2.70
N VAL A 323 -14.22 18.29 2.57
CA VAL A 323 -13.86 16.93 2.13
C VAL A 323 -14.39 15.88 3.10
N LYS A 324 -14.25 16.09 4.41
CA LYS A 324 -14.73 15.15 5.44
C LYS A 324 -16.26 15.02 5.43
N LEU A 325 -16.98 16.12 5.27
CA LEU A 325 -18.43 16.09 5.21
C LEU A 325 -18.93 15.24 4.04
N LEU A 326 -18.36 15.39 2.85
CA LEU A 326 -18.71 14.56 1.70
C LEU A 326 -18.32 13.09 1.90
N ALA A 327 -17.16 12.84 2.51
CA ALA A 327 -16.75 11.48 2.83
C ALA A 327 -17.72 10.79 3.81
N LEU A 328 -18.27 11.53 4.80
CA LEU A 328 -19.32 11.02 5.70
C LEU A 328 -20.63 10.68 4.96
N GLU A 329 -20.91 11.34 3.85
CA GLU A 329 -22.04 11.04 2.96
C GLU A 329 -21.74 9.85 2.00
N GLY A 330 -20.53 9.31 2.05
CA GLY A 330 -20.07 8.22 1.20
C GLY A 330 -19.56 8.66 -0.17
N GLU A 331 -19.37 9.97 -0.39
CA GLU A 331 -18.87 10.51 -1.65
C GLU A 331 -17.35 10.57 -1.69
N THR A 332 -16.77 10.28 -2.87
CA THR A 332 -15.35 10.46 -3.18
C THR A 332 -15.17 11.58 -4.19
N LEU A 333 -14.13 12.38 -4.00
CA LEU A 333 -13.79 13.51 -4.89
C LEU A 333 -12.72 13.14 -5.91
N ILE A 334 -11.91 12.13 -5.59
CA ILE A 334 -10.86 11.62 -6.49
C ILE A 334 -11.45 10.50 -7.34
N THR A 335 -11.73 10.80 -8.60
CA THR A 335 -12.39 9.87 -9.53
C THR A 335 -11.81 9.98 -10.94
N LEU A 336 -12.04 8.98 -11.77
CA LEU A 336 -11.82 9.05 -13.22
C LEU A 336 -12.93 9.87 -13.88
N LYS A 337 -12.69 10.38 -15.09
CA LYS A 337 -13.76 10.85 -15.97
C LYS A 337 -14.73 9.70 -16.21
N LYS A 338 -16.02 10.02 -16.26
CA LYS A 338 -17.09 8.99 -16.35
C LYS A 338 -16.88 8.00 -17.49
N GLU A 339 -16.49 8.50 -18.67
CA GLU A 339 -16.24 7.66 -19.83
C GLU A 339 -15.05 6.70 -19.62
N ASP A 340 -13.97 7.19 -18.99
CA ASP A 340 -12.78 6.41 -18.70
C ASP A 340 -13.05 5.41 -17.56
N GLU A 341 -13.87 5.79 -16.56
CA GLU A 341 -14.30 4.92 -15.47
C GLU A 341 -15.07 3.69 -16.00
N ASP A 342 -16.03 3.91 -16.91
CA ASP A 342 -16.83 2.84 -17.48
C ASP A 342 -15.95 1.87 -18.31
N ARG A 343 -15.01 2.41 -19.10
CA ARG A 343 -14.02 1.61 -19.84
C ARG A 343 -13.08 0.85 -18.92
N PHE A 344 -12.56 1.53 -17.90
CA PHE A 344 -11.67 0.94 -16.89
C PHE A 344 -12.35 -0.21 -16.13
N LYS A 345 -13.58 -0.02 -15.71
CA LYS A 345 -14.39 -1.05 -15.05
C LYS A 345 -14.57 -2.27 -15.95
N LYS A 346 -14.86 -2.04 -17.23
CA LYS A 346 -15.01 -3.13 -18.20
C LYS A 346 -13.70 -3.92 -18.41
N ILE A 347 -12.56 -3.24 -18.50
CA ILE A 347 -11.24 -3.89 -18.55
C ILE A 347 -11.03 -4.72 -17.29
N LYS A 348 -11.30 -4.17 -16.11
CA LYS A 348 -11.18 -4.86 -14.83
C LYS A 348 -12.00 -6.16 -14.80
N ASP A 349 -13.28 -6.09 -15.17
CA ASP A 349 -14.17 -7.26 -15.19
C ASP A 349 -13.67 -8.34 -16.16
N LEU A 350 -13.17 -7.96 -17.33
CA LEU A 350 -12.61 -8.87 -18.32
C LEU A 350 -11.32 -9.52 -17.83
N ILE A 351 -10.42 -8.78 -17.19
CA ILE A 351 -9.19 -9.32 -16.59
C ILE A 351 -9.54 -10.32 -15.49
N TYR A 352 -10.47 -9.97 -14.59
CA TYR A 352 -10.93 -10.88 -13.54
C TYR A 352 -11.47 -12.18 -14.09
N LYS A 353 -12.31 -12.10 -15.12
CA LYS A 353 -12.91 -13.26 -15.75
C LYS A 353 -11.88 -14.13 -16.49
N SER A 354 -10.96 -13.49 -17.20
CA SER A 354 -10.09 -14.17 -18.17
C SER A 354 -8.72 -14.48 -17.57
N VAL A 355 -7.96 -13.48 -17.14
CA VAL A 355 -6.57 -13.65 -16.70
C VAL A 355 -6.49 -14.50 -15.45
N TYR A 356 -7.29 -14.16 -14.42
CA TYR A 356 -7.31 -14.98 -13.20
C TYR A 356 -7.95 -16.35 -13.38
N GLY A 357 -8.75 -16.56 -14.45
CA GLY A 357 -9.29 -17.86 -14.84
C GLY A 357 -8.29 -18.79 -15.53
N ILE A 358 -7.07 -18.35 -15.82
CA ILE A 358 -6.06 -19.19 -16.46
C ILE A 358 -5.72 -20.40 -15.57
N HIS A 359 -5.74 -21.59 -16.16
CA HIS A 359 -5.50 -22.86 -15.44
C HIS A 359 -4.21 -22.85 -14.61
N THR A 360 -3.13 -22.28 -15.13
CA THR A 360 -1.86 -22.18 -14.40
C THR A 360 -2.02 -21.35 -13.11
N ILE A 361 -2.70 -20.19 -13.17
CA ILE A 361 -2.95 -19.33 -12.00
C ILE A 361 -3.83 -20.06 -11.01
N GLN A 362 -4.93 -20.67 -11.46
CA GLN A 362 -5.82 -21.44 -10.58
C GLN A 362 -5.11 -22.63 -9.91
N THR A 363 -4.16 -23.25 -10.60
CA THR A 363 -3.35 -24.32 -10.02
C THR A 363 -2.39 -23.80 -8.95
N MET A 364 -1.78 -22.63 -9.18
CA MET A 364 -0.92 -21.97 -8.19
C MET A 364 -1.70 -21.55 -6.96
N ASP A 365 -2.87 -20.93 -7.13
CA ASP A 365 -3.77 -20.55 -6.04
C ASP A 365 -4.17 -21.78 -5.21
N SER A 366 -4.53 -22.89 -5.86
CA SER A 366 -4.90 -24.12 -5.17
C SER A 366 -3.74 -24.71 -4.34
N LYS A 367 -2.51 -24.68 -4.87
CA LYS A 367 -1.31 -25.12 -4.14
C LYS A 367 -1.03 -24.19 -2.95
N ALA A 368 -1.13 -22.87 -3.14
CA ALA A 368 -0.93 -21.88 -2.10
C ALA A 368 -1.91 -22.06 -0.94
N VAL A 369 -3.20 -22.27 -1.25
CA VAL A 369 -4.23 -22.57 -0.26
C VAL A 369 -3.93 -23.89 0.47
N THR A 370 -3.44 -24.92 -0.21
CA THR A 370 -3.05 -26.19 0.42
C THR A 370 -1.95 -25.99 1.44
N VAL A 371 -0.88 -25.25 1.07
CA VAL A 371 0.23 -24.91 1.98
C VAL A 371 -0.28 -24.12 3.20
N ALA A 372 -1.07 -23.06 2.97
CA ALA A 372 -1.60 -22.23 4.04
C ALA A 372 -2.53 -23.01 4.98
N LYS A 373 -3.38 -23.88 4.43
CA LYS A 373 -4.27 -24.75 5.19
C LYS A 373 -3.48 -25.73 6.07
N ASP A 374 -2.49 -26.39 5.51
CA ASP A 374 -1.65 -27.34 6.25
C ASP A 374 -0.90 -26.65 7.41
N LEU A 375 -0.36 -25.44 7.18
CA LEU A 375 0.28 -24.65 8.23
C LEU A 375 -0.73 -24.24 9.30
N PHE A 376 -1.88 -23.70 8.90
CA PHE A 376 -2.93 -23.25 9.81
C PHE A 376 -3.43 -24.39 10.70
N GLU A 377 -3.84 -25.53 10.11
CA GLU A 377 -4.34 -26.69 10.86
C GLU A 377 -3.26 -27.26 11.78
N THR A 378 -1.99 -27.27 11.35
CA THR A 378 -0.87 -27.75 12.16
C THR A 378 -0.69 -26.87 13.40
N PHE A 379 -0.68 -25.54 13.27
CA PHE A 379 -0.52 -24.65 14.41
C PHE A 379 -1.74 -24.62 15.32
N VAL A 380 -2.95 -24.73 14.77
CA VAL A 380 -4.19 -24.85 15.58
C VAL A 380 -4.18 -26.12 16.42
N ASN A 381 -3.79 -27.25 15.83
CA ASN A 381 -3.76 -28.55 16.53
C ASN A 381 -2.57 -28.70 17.49
N ASN A 382 -1.45 -28.06 17.20
CA ASN A 382 -0.25 -28.10 18.04
C ASN A 382 0.46 -26.74 18.07
N PRO A 383 0.01 -25.78 18.88
CA PRO A 383 0.61 -24.44 18.98
C PRO A 383 2.07 -24.41 19.39
N LYS A 384 2.57 -25.50 20.01
CA LYS A 384 3.99 -25.62 20.40
C LYS A 384 4.96 -25.65 19.22
N LEU A 385 4.44 -25.81 18.00
CA LEU A 385 5.22 -25.71 16.77
C LEU A 385 5.42 -24.26 16.29
N LEU A 386 4.73 -23.30 16.87
CA LEU A 386 4.99 -21.88 16.64
C LEU A 386 6.38 -21.50 17.15
N PRO A 387 7.06 -20.53 16.52
CA PRO A 387 8.28 -19.96 17.07
C PRO A 387 8.08 -19.43 18.50
N PRO A 388 9.11 -19.41 19.35
CA PRO A 388 8.98 -19.04 20.76
C PRO A 388 8.29 -17.69 20.99
N GLU A 389 8.55 -16.68 20.16
CA GLU A 389 7.93 -15.36 20.26
C GLU A 389 6.42 -15.43 19.96
N GLU A 390 6.04 -16.14 18.90
CA GLU A 390 4.64 -16.29 18.51
C GLU A 390 3.87 -17.21 19.48
N LEU A 391 4.55 -18.24 19.98
CA LEU A 391 3.98 -19.10 21.04
C LEU A 391 3.73 -18.30 22.32
N TYR A 392 4.64 -17.39 22.69
CA TYR A 392 4.41 -16.51 23.84
C TYR A 392 3.17 -15.62 23.64
N LYS A 393 3.04 -14.99 22.46
CA LYS A 393 1.84 -14.20 22.11
C LYS A 393 0.57 -15.06 22.17
N TYR A 394 0.60 -16.27 21.63
CA TYR A 394 -0.49 -17.21 21.63
C TYR A 394 -0.96 -17.58 23.05
N MET A 395 -0.03 -17.79 23.96
CA MET A 395 -0.32 -18.16 25.36
C MET A 395 -0.76 -17.00 26.24
N HIS A 396 -0.59 -15.75 25.81
CA HIS A 396 -0.85 -14.55 26.60
C HIS A 396 -1.78 -13.56 25.87
N THR A 397 -2.73 -14.07 25.11
CA THR A 397 -3.73 -13.26 24.39
C THR A 397 -4.64 -12.46 25.33
N ASP A 398 -4.81 -12.90 26.58
CA ASP A 398 -5.61 -12.21 27.58
C ASP A 398 -4.90 -11.01 28.23
N ASN A 399 -3.62 -10.78 27.96
CA ASN A 399 -2.88 -9.65 28.51
C ASN A 399 -3.14 -8.37 27.69
N PRO A 400 -3.89 -7.39 28.23
CA PRO A 400 -4.19 -6.15 27.51
C PRO A 400 -2.93 -5.32 27.19
N GLU A 401 -1.80 -5.51 27.90
CA GLU A 401 -0.53 -4.86 27.59
C GLU A 401 0.09 -5.37 26.29
N ASN A 402 -0.22 -6.59 25.88
CA ASN A 402 0.32 -7.19 24.68
C ASN A 402 -0.50 -6.82 23.41
N TYR A 403 -1.80 -6.48 23.55
CA TYR A 403 -2.70 -6.30 22.40
C TYR A 403 -3.95 -5.48 22.79
N SER A 404 -3.78 -4.24 23.26
CA SER A 404 -4.94 -3.42 23.64
C SER A 404 -5.85 -3.10 22.44
N GLY A 405 -7.07 -3.61 22.44
CA GLY A 405 -8.15 -3.10 21.60
C GLY A 405 -8.70 -4.03 20.52
N PHE A 406 -8.13 -5.20 20.29
CA PHE A 406 -8.66 -6.17 19.33
C PHE A 406 -9.23 -7.41 20.01
N ALA A 407 -10.21 -8.06 19.36
CA ALA A 407 -10.64 -9.42 19.68
C ALA A 407 -9.47 -10.37 19.36
N ASN A 408 -8.44 -10.33 20.20
CA ASN A 408 -7.27 -11.17 20.06
C ASN A 408 -7.63 -12.51 20.69
N ASN A 409 -7.73 -13.50 19.85
CA ASN A 409 -7.73 -14.87 20.28
C ASN A 409 -6.49 -15.56 19.68
N GLU A 410 -6.25 -16.73 20.16
CA GLU A 410 -5.14 -17.59 19.75
C GLU A 410 -5.10 -17.80 18.23
N ILE A 411 -6.26 -17.86 17.59
CA ILE A 411 -6.35 -18.05 16.12
C ILE A 411 -5.86 -16.82 15.36
N HIS A 412 -6.09 -15.59 15.86
CA HIS A 412 -5.54 -14.39 15.23
C HIS A 412 -4.01 -14.36 15.26
N VAL A 413 -3.39 -14.86 16.32
CA VAL A 413 -1.91 -14.97 16.38
C VAL A 413 -1.39 -15.91 15.29
N ILE A 414 -2.10 -17.02 15.03
CA ILE A 414 -1.76 -17.93 13.93
C ILE A 414 -1.94 -17.24 12.57
N CYS A 415 -3.05 -16.50 12.40
CA CYS A 415 -3.28 -15.72 11.18
C CYS A 415 -2.19 -14.66 10.97
N ASP A 416 -1.81 -13.92 12.02
CA ASP A 416 -0.72 -12.93 11.99
C ASP A 416 0.60 -13.56 11.56
N TYR A 417 0.93 -14.73 12.14
CA TYR A 417 2.15 -15.45 11.81
C TYR A 417 2.18 -15.89 10.35
N ILE A 418 1.09 -16.50 9.86
CA ILE A 418 0.98 -16.94 8.46
C ILE A 418 0.99 -15.72 7.53
N ALA A 419 0.21 -14.68 7.81
CA ALA A 419 0.18 -13.46 7.01
C ALA A 419 1.54 -12.73 6.97
N GLY A 420 2.30 -12.82 8.05
CA GLY A 420 3.66 -12.27 8.14
C GLY A 420 4.72 -13.02 7.34
N MET A 421 4.44 -14.21 6.82
CA MET A 421 5.37 -14.98 6.01
C MET A 421 5.57 -14.37 4.62
N THR A 422 6.74 -14.63 4.03
CA THR A 422 6.95 -14.51 2.60
C THR A 422 6.56 -15.81 1.91
N ASP A 423 6.37 -15.78 0.60
CA ASP A 423 6.01 -16.98 -0.17
C ASP A 423 7.03 -18.10 0.03
N ARG A 424 8.30 -17.75 -0.10
CA ARG A 424 9.41 -18.68 0.11
C ARG A 424 9.42 -19.26 1.53
N PHE A 425 9.28 -18.39 2.54
CA PHE A 425 9.28 -18.83 3.93
C PHE A 425 8.10 -19.75 4.24
N ALA A 426 6.91 -19.49 3.68
CA ALA A 426 5.75 -20.35 3.85
C ALA A 426 5.97 -21.75 3.27
N LEU A 427 6.64 -21.86 2.11
CA LEU A 427 7.01 -23.14 1.52
C LEU A 427 8.06 -23.88 2.36
N GLU A 428 9.11 -23.18 2.78
CA GLU A 428 10.19 -23.75 3.63
C GLU A 428 9.62 -24.22 4.98
N GLU A 429 8.72 -23.45 5.59
CA GLU A 429 8.08 -23.78 6.87
C GLU A 429 7.13 -24.98 6.72
N HIS A 430 6.35 -25.02 5.66
CA HIS A 430 5.51 -26.17 5.34
C HIS A 430 6.34 -27.43 5.16
N GLU A 431 7.44 -27.37 4.41
CA GLU A 431 8.32 -28.48 4.20
C GLU A 431 9.01 -28.92 5.50
N ARG A 432 9.48 -27.98 6.31
CA ARG A 432 10.08 -28.23 7.63
C ARG A 432 9.16 -29.03 8.55
N ILE A 433 7.87 -28.71 8.54
CA ILE A 433 6.88 -29.38 9.40
C ILE A 433 6.47 -30.75 8.84
N ARG A 434 6.39 -30.88 7.51
CA ARG A 434 5.85 -32.08 6.87
C ARG A 434 6.90 -33.12 6.51
N ASN A 435 8.15 -32.72 6.28
CA ASN A 435 9.20 -33.61 5.84
C ASN A 435 10.11 -34.03 7.01
N PRO A 436 10.01 -35.29 7.50
CA PRO A 436 10.80 -35.78 8.63
C PRO A 436 12.31 -35.89 8.36
N HIS A 437 12.74 -35.73 7.11
CA HIS A 437 14.16 -35.76 6.74
C HIS A 437 14.85 -34.39 6.86
N ILE A 438 14.10 -33.31 7.03
CA ILE A 438 14.67 -31.98 7.25
C ILE A 438 15.04 -31.85 8.72
N LYS A 439 16.31 -31.55 8.99
CA LYS A 439 16.77 -31.27 10.35
C LYS A 439 16.19 -29.93 10.83
N ILE A 440 15.65 -29.94 12.02
CA ILE A 440 15.08 -28.78 12.73
C ILE A 440 16.23 -27.92 13.27
#